data_fda9e5c243fe942d340a0e7636a0fc0c
#
_entry.id   fda9e5c243fe942d340a0e7636a0fc0c
#
_cell.length_a   1.000
_cell.length_b   1.000
_cell.length_c   1.000
_cell.angle_alpha   90.00
_cell.angle_beta   90.00
_cell.angle_gamma   90.00
#
_symmetry.space_group_name_H-M   'P 1'
#
loop_
_entity.id
_entity.type
_entity.pdbx_description
1 polymer ?
#
loop_
_entity_poly.entity_id
_entity_poly.type
_entity_poly.pdbx_seq_one_letter_code
_entity_poly.pdbx_strand_id
1 'polypeptide(L)'
;MRLKIKQEDIVKLINISQRAVSSKSSVQILEGILFIAQNNRLKLISTDMETTIETSIDCMVEEDGEIVINSSLFGDIVKKLPRDTVNINTKGTDVEIICGKSQFYLNGQLSDNFPLSPKLSDEDLSFNIKGEDLINSVRRTGFATSTDLTRPHLNGIFLEMKENNLRFVAIDGYRLAISDIETDGKGNMEAIVQKKALEEFTKIINEDSDVQVKKSESHILLESGDTKMFSRLIDKKYLDYEIILKMDVTSEIVVNKIKFQNAIERASLLLRDGKVNLVKLAIKDDNINISSNSEIGTSNEDIACKIKGPGLNIAFNARYLTEGLRAIDSEEIVIKANGSLDPIKIYPKDDESYVYLVLPVRVGN
;
A
#
# COMPACT_ATOMS: atom_id res chain seq x y z
N MET A 1 4.43 8.40 -35.48
CA MET A 1 5.32 8.58 -34.31
C MET A 1 6.68 7.96 -34.61
N ARG A 2 7.76 8.70 -34.33
CA ARG A 2 9.13 8.16 -34.42
C ARG A 2 9.96 8.74 -33.28
N LEU A 3 10.57 7.89 -32.47
CA LEU A 3 11.36 8.29 -31.33
C LEU A 3 12.57 7.37 -31.08
N LYS A 4 13.55 7.91 -30.35
CA LYS A 4 14.73 7.19 -29.86
C LYS A 4 14.87 7.39 -28.37
N ILE A 5 15.01 6.31 -27.62
CA ILE A 5 15.10 6.30 -26.17
C ILE A 5 16.11 5.24 -25.70
N LYS A 6 16.79 5.44 -24.57
CA LYS A 6 17.65 4.41 -24.00
C LYS A 6 16.82 3.25 -23.47
N GLN A 7 17.34 2.03 -23.63
CA GLN A 7 16.65 0.82 -23.16
C GLN A 7 16.34 0.88 -21.65
N GLU A 8 17.25 1.36 -20.82
CA GLU A 8 17.05 1.49 -19.37
C GLU A 8 15.91 2.46 -19.02
N ASP A 9 15.77 3.55 -19.78
CA ASP A 9 14.74 4.57 -19.55
C ASP A 9 13.34 4.06 -19.93
N ILE A 10 13.21 3.40 -21.09
CA ILE A 10 11.92 2.82 -21.49
C ILE A 10 11.50 1.68 -20.56
N VAL A 11 12.44 0.86 -20.06
CA VAL A 11 12.15 -0.19 -19.06
C VAL A 11 11.67 0.41 -17.76
N LYS A 12 12.25 1.53 -17.29
CA LYS A 12 11.81 2.25 -16.10
C LYS A 12 10.36 2.73 -16.27
N LEU A 13 10.05 3.41 -17.38
CA LEU A 13 8.69 3.88 -17.66
C LEU A 13 7.67 2.75 -17.71
N ILE A 14 8.00 1.65 -18.39
CA ILE A 14 7.11 0.49 -18.52
C ILE A 14 6.84 -0.16 -17.16
N ASN A 15 7.85 -0.32 -16.31
CA ASN A 15 7.68 -0.88 -14.98
C ASN A 15 6.75 -0.04 -14.10
N ILE A 16 6.75 1.29 -14.26
CA ILE A 16 5.83 2.21 -13.59
C ILE A 16 4.43 2.04 -14.18
N SER A 17 4.29 2.16 -15.49
CA SER A 17 2.98 2.13 -16.16
C SER A 17 2.26 0.79 -16.00
N GLN A 18 2.99 -0.34 -15.97
CA GLN A 18 2.40 -1.69 -15.80
C GLN A 18 1.61 -1.85 -14.50
N ARG A 19 1.82 -0.99 -13.49
CA ARG A 19 1.14 -1.06 -12.19
C ARG A 19 -0.34 -0.70 -12.22
N ALA A 20 -0.78 0.07 -13.23
CA ALA A 20 -2.19 0.41 -13.44
C ALA A 20 -2.81 -0.29 -14.66
N VAL A 21 -2.16 -1.30 -15.22
CA VAL A 21 -2.72 -2.07 -16.33
C VAL A 21 -3.56 -3.23 -15.79
N SER A 22 -4.74 -3.44 -16.37
CA SER A 22 -5.55 -4.62 -16.09
C SER A 22 -4.97 -5.86 -16.78
N SER A 23 -4.67 -6.90 -16.02
CA SER A 23 -4.14 -8.16 -16.59
C SER A 23 -5.19 -9.04 -17.28
N LYS A 24 -6.48 -8.79 -17.00
CA LYS A 24 -7.64 -9.50 -17.58
C LYS A 24 -8.81 -8.53 -17.62
N SER A 25 -8.89 -7.72 -18.66
CA SER A 25 -10.02 -6.82 -18.88
C SER A 25 -10.98 -7.37 -19.93
N SER A 26 -12.27 -7.15 -19.72
CA SER A 26 -13.28 -7.33 -20.79
C SER A 26 -13.13 -6.28 -21.90
N VAL A 27 -12.40 -5.22 -21.63
CA VAL A 27 -12.13 -4.12 -22.57
C VAL A 27 -10.65 -4.19 -22.97
N GLN A 28 -10.35 -4.72 -24.13
CA GLN A 28 -9.00 -5.05 -24.60
C GLN A 28 -8.02 -3.86 -24.56
N ILE A 29 -8.47 -2.64 -24.83
CA ILE A 29 -7.61 -1.45 -24.84
C ILE A 29 -6.97 -1.17 -23.46
N LEU A 30 -7.59 -1.61 -22.36
CA LEU A 30 -7.08 -1.47 -20.99
C LEU A 30 -5.92 -2.43 -20.65
N GLU A 31 -5.65 -3.43 -21.50
CA GLU A 31 -4.44 -4.26 -21.43
C GLU A 31 -3.23 -3.57 -22.08
N GLY A 32 -3.46 -2.44 -22.73
CA GLY A 32 -2.46 -1.60 -23.37
C GLY A 32 -2.00 -0.44 -22.50
N ILE A 33 -0.92 0.17 -22.95
CA ILE A 33 -0.40 1.45 -22.47
C ILE A 33 -0.48 2.41 -23.65
N LEU A 34 -1.00 3.60 -23.42
CA LEU A 34 -1.00 4.69 -24.38
C LEU A 34 0.36 5.38 -24.37
N PHE A 35 1.04 5.38 -25.49
CA PHE A 35 2.29 6.08 -25.76
C PHE A 35 1.96 7.39 -26.45
N ILE A 36 2.48 8.50 -25.94
CA ILE A 36 2.36 9.83 -26.53
C ILE A 36 3.77 10.41 -26.66
N ALA A 37 4.27 10.54 -27.88
CA ALA A 37 5.56 11.19 -28.17
C ALA A 37 5.31 12.58 -28.70
N GLN A 38 5.76 13.61 -27.98
CA GLN A 38 5.60 15.01 -28.34
C GLN A 38 6.63 15.88 -27.63
N ASN A 39 7.08 16.96 -28.26
CA ASN A 39 7.98 17.95 -27.64
C ASN A 39 9.25 17.33 -26.99
N ASN A 40 9.89 16.38 -27.64
CA ASN A 40 11.04 15.62 -27.13
C ASN A 40 10.76 14.91 -25.79
N ARG A 41 9.52 14.52 -25.54
CA ARG A 41 9.13 13.71 -24.39
C ARG A 41 8.31 12.50 -24.84
N LEU A 42 8.52 11.39 -24.17
CA LEU A 42 7.61 10.23 -24.20
C LEU A 42 6.80 10.21 -22.92
N LYS A 43 5.49 10.30 -23.05
CA LYS A 43 4.52 10.11 -21.96
C LYS A 43 3.82 8.78 -22.13
N LEU A 44 3.72 8.00 -21.07
CA LEU A 44 2.95 6.77 -20.99
C LEU A 44 1.74 6.96 -20.07
N ILE A 45 0.59 6.47 -20.51
CA ILE A 45 -0.64 6.46 -19.71
C ILE A 45 -1.18 5.04 -19.66
N SER A 46 -1.52 4.58 -18.47
CA SER A 46 -2.14 3.28 -18.22
C SER A 46 -3.29 3.42 -17.23
N THR A 47 -4.32 2.60 -17.37
CA THR A 47 -5.48 2.64 -16.48
C THR A 47 -6.22 1.30 -16.41
N ASP A 48 -6.73 0.97 -15.23
CA ASP A 48 -7.72 -0.10 -15.01
C ASP A 48 -9.12 0.48 -14.71
N MET A 49 -9.33 1.79 -14.98
CA MET A 49 -10.52 2.61 -14.71
C MET A 49 -10.69 3.03 -13.24
N GLU A 50 -10.03 2.37 -12.30
CA GLU A 50 -10.01 2.75 -10.89
C GLU A 50 -8.72 3.51 -10.54
N THR A 51 -7.61 3.10 -11.16
CA THR A 51 -6.30 3.73 -11.02
C THR A 51 -5.78 4.10 -12.40
N THR A 52 -5.27 5.32 -12.56
CA THR A 52 -4.59 5.78 -13.77
C THR A 52 -3.19 6.24 -13.42
N ILE A 53 -2.19 5.79 -14.17
CA ILE A 53 -0.81 6.26 -14.04
C ILE A 53 -0.42 7.00 -15.31
N GLU A 54 0.13 8.19 -15.13
CA GLU A 54 0.85 8.95 -16.14
C GLU A 54 2.32 9.05 -15.72
N THR A 55 3.23 8.72 -16.61
CA THR A 55 4.66 8.93 -16.37
C THR A 55 5.34 9.37 -17.64
N SER A 56 6.38 10.19 -17.54
CA SER A 56 7.06 10.71 -18.73
C SER A 56 8.56 10.80 -18.53
N ILE A 57 9.28 10.87 -19.65
CA ILE A 57 10.74 11.06 -19.69
C ILE A 57 11.13 11.82 -20.95
N ASP A 58 12.22 12.56 -20.88
CA ASP A 58 12.80 13.20 -22.05
C ASP A 58 13.43 12.15 -22.97
N CYS A 59 13.16 12.26 -24.28
CA CYS A 59 13.72 11.41 -25.31
C CYS A 59 13.80 12.17 -26.63
N MET A 60 14.48 11.61 -27.61
CA MET A 60 14.53 12.21 -28.96
C MET A 60 13.26 11.84 -29.73
N VAL A 61 12.40 12.81 -30.00
CA VAL A 61 11.22 12.65 -30.85
C VAL A 61 11.48 13.24 -32.21
N GLU A 62 11.48 12.40 -33.25
CA GLU A 62 11.66 12.81 -34.66
C GLU A 62 10.30 13.11 -35.33
N GLU A 63 9.24 12.43 -34.90
CA GLU A 63 7.89 12.58 -35.42
C GLU A 63 6.88 12.38 -34.28
N ASP A 64 6.09 13.40 -33.99
CA ASP A 64 5.04 13.34 -32.97
C ASP A 64 3.99 12.28 -33.31
N GLY A 65 3.31 11.79 -32.31
CA GLY A 65 2.18 10.85 -32.46
C GLY A 65 1.87 10.05 -31.22
N GLU A 66 0.83 9.24 -31.34
CA GLU A 66 0.34 8.42 -30.24
C GLU A 66 -0.14 7.06 -30.71
N ILE A 67 -0.06 6.06 -29.82
CA ILE A 67 -0.50 4.69 -30.09
C ILE A 67 -0.69 3.93 -28.78
N VAL A 68 -1.60 2.98 -28.75
CA VAL A 68 -1.76 2.04 -27.62
C VAL A 68 -1.05 0.72 -27.97
N ILE A 69 -0.16 0.27 -27.10
CA ILE A 69 0.62 -0.97 -27.29
C ILE A 69 0.32 -1.91 -26.12
N ASN A 70 0.15 -3.22 -26.42
CA ASN A 70 -0.06 -4.22 -25.37
C ASN A 70 1.09 -4.20 -24.35
N SER A 71 0.73 -3.99 -23.10
CA SER A 71 1.65 -3.74 -21.99
C SER A 71 2.57 -4.92 -21.70
N SER A 72 2.04 -6.13 -21.65
CA SER A 72 2.81 -7.35 -21.33
C SER A 72 3.82 -7.64 -22.43
N LEU A 73 3.35 -7.70 -23.68
CA LEU A 73 4.21 -8.03 -24.82
C LEU A 73 5.34 -7.01 -25.01
N PHE A 74 5.01 -5.71 -24.99
CA PHE A 74 6.01 -4.65 -25.12
C PHE A 74 7.01 -4.69 -23.95
N GLY A 75 6.51 -4.85 -22.73
CA GLY A 75 7.37 -4.95 -21.53
C GLY A 75 8.33 -6.14 -21.59
N ASP A 76 7.86 -7.30 -22.04
CA ASP A 76 8.71 -8.50 -22.18
C ASP A 76 9.80 -8.31 -23.25
N ILE A 77 9.49 -7.61 -24.34
CA ILE A 77 10.46 -7.28 -25.39
C ILE A 77 11.53 -6.33 -24.83
N VAL A 78 11.13 -5.15 -24.34
CA VAL A 78 12.12 -4.11 -23.97
C VAL A 78 13.02 -4.52 -22.80
N LYS A 79 12.52 -5.36 -21.87
CA LYS A 79 13.31 -5.92 -20.76
C LYS A 79 14.41 -6.88 -21.24
N LYS A 80 14.24 -7.49 -22.42
CA LYS A 80 15.22 -8.45 -23.01
C LYS A 80 16.13 -7.82 -24.09
N LEU A 81 15.86 -6.58 -24.49
CA LEU A 81 16.74 -5.87 -25.41
C LEU A 81 18.10 -5.57 -24.79
N PRO A 82 19.18 -5.48 -25.60
CA PRO A 82 20.48 -5.00 -25.14
C PRO A 82 20.39 -3.56 -24.61
N ARG A 83 21.32 -3.19 -23.72
CA ARG A 83 21.42 -1.81 -23.18
C ARG A 83 21.97 -0.88 -24.26
N ASP A 84 21.11 -0.44 -25.14
CA ASP A 84 21.43 0.43 -26.27
C ASP A 84 20.21 1.35 -26.55
N THR A 85 20.31 2.16 -27.60
CA THR A 85 19.21 3.00 -28.07
C THR A 85 18.12 2.15 -28.72
N VAL A 86 16.91 2.28 -28.23
CA VAL A 86 15.68 1.69 -28.78
C VAL A 86 15.02 2.73 -29.68
N ASN A 87 14.82 2.36 -30.95
CA ASN A 87 14.05 3.13 -31.91
C ASN A 87 12.63 2.56 -31.96
N ILE A 88 11.61 3.41 -31.81
CA ILE A 88 10.20 3.03 -31.92
C ILE A 88 9.60 3.82 -33.06
N ASN A 89 9.12 3.13 -34.07
CA ASN A 89 8.48 3.72 -35.25
C ASN A 89 7.05 3.20 -35.36
N THR A 90 6.09 4.08 -35.67
CA THR A 90 4.69 3.66 -35.88
C THR A 90 4.16 4.19 -37.20
N LYS A 91 3.35 3.37 -37.88
CA LYS A 91 2.59 3.75 -39.06
C LYS A 91 1.19 3.16 -39.00
N GLY A 92 0.17 4.00 -38.78
CA GLY A 92 -1.14 3.53 -38.43
C GLY A 92 -1.08 2.72 -37.12
N THR A 93 -1.49 1.46 -37.15
CA THR A 93 -1.42 0.53 -36.02
C THR A 93 -0.15 -0.32 -35.99
N ASP A 94 0.69 -0.28 -37.02
CA ASP A 94 1.94 -1.04 -37.06
C ASP A 94 2.99 -0.38 -36.18
N VAL A 95 3.64 -1.14 -35.31
CA VAL A 95 4.70 -0.71 -34.41
C VAL A 95 5.96 -1.50 -34.69
N GLU A 96 7.03 -0.80 -35.06
CA GLU A 96 8.36 -1.36 -35.24
C GLU A 96 9.27 -0.93 -34.09
N ILE A 97 9.97 -1.89 -33.49
CA ILE A 97 10.94 -1.68 -32.41
C ILE A 97 12.30 -2.20 -32.87
N ILE A 98 13.31 -1.32 -32.91
CA ILE A 98 14.68 -1.67 -33.34
C ILE A 98 15.64 -1.32 -32.21
N CYS A 99 16.51 -2.28 -31.85
CA CYS A 99 17.59 -2.06 -30.89
C CYS A 99 18.80 -2.89 -31.34
N GLY A 100 19.88 -2.23 -31.80
CA GLY A 100 21.03 -2.89 -32.41
C GLY A 100 20.64 -3.72 -33.63
N LYS A 101 20.80 -5.05 -33.54
CA LYS A 101 20.40 -6.00 -34.58
C LYS A 101 19.02 -6.65 -34.36
N SER A 102 18.37 -6.34 -33.21
CA SER A 102 17.07 -6.90 -32.88
C SER A 102 15.97 -6.03 -33.47
N GLN A 103 14.99 -6.66 -34.12
CA GLN A 103 13.85 -5.99 -34.72
C GLN A 103 12.57 -6.76 -34.43
N PHE A 104 11.54 -6.04 -34.00
CA PHE A 104 10.22 -6.58 -33.69
C PHE A 104 9.14 -5.78 -34.36
N TYR A 105 8.10 -6.45 -34.79
CA TYR A 105 6.89 -5.86 -35.37
C TYR A 105 5.70 -6.27 -34.52
N LEU A 106 4.91 -5.30 -34.05
CA LEU A 106 3.73 -5.48 -33.21
C LEU A 106 2.54 -4.77 -33.85
N ASN A 107 1.34 -5.24 -33.51
CA ASN A 107 0.12 -4.52 -33.81
C ASN A 107 -0.29 -3.71 -32.56
N GLY A 108 -0.34 -2.40 -32.69
CA GLY A 108 -0.95 -1.50 -31.72
C GLY A 108 -2.42 -1.28 -31.97
N GLN A 109 -3.03 -0.36 -31.21
CA GLN A 109 -4.39 0.10 -31.37
C GLN A 109 -4.41 1.63 -31.43
N LEU A 110 -5.39 2.20 -32.11
CA LEU A 110 -5.60 3.66 -32.14
C LEU A 110 -5.99 4.15 -30.73
N SER A 111 -5.59 5.37 -30.42
CA SER A 111 -5.79 6.02 -29.11
C SER A 111 -7.21 6.53 -28.86
N ASP A 112 -8.03 6.68 -29.91
CA ASP A 112 -9.34 7.36 -29.86
C ASP A 112 -10.27 6.85 -28.76
N ASN A 113 -10.19 5.58 -28.39
CA ASN A 113 -11.01 4.95 -27.35
C ASN A 113 -10.26 4.72 -26.04
N PHE A 114 -9.03 5.23 -25.90
CA PHE A 114 -8.30 5.09 -24.65
C PHE A 114 -8.87 6.09 -23.60
N PRO A 115 -9.14 5.63 -22.36
CA PRO A 115 -9.71 6.50 -21.34
C PRO A 115 -8.78 7.67 -21.02
N LEU A 116 -9.34 8.87 -20.96
CA LEU A 116 -8.60 10.06 -20.55
C LEU A 116 -8.35 10.06 -19.04
N SER A 117 -7.21 10.59 -18.64
CA SER A 117 -6.91 10.78 -17.21
C SER A 117 -7.90 11.75 -16.57
N PRO A 118 -8.26 11.53 -15.29
CA PRO A 118 -9.10 12.46 -14.55
C PRO A 118 -8.50 13.86 -14.52
N LYS A 119 -9.33 14.88 -14.60
CA LYS A 119 -8.92 16.28 -14.46
C LYS A 119 -9.20 16.73 -13.04
N LEU A 120 -8.21 17.28 -12.37
CA LEU A 120 -8.34 17.94 -11.08
C LEU A 120 -8.29 19.45 -11.28
N SER A 121 -9.03 20.19 -10.44
CA SER A 121 -9.06 21.64 -10.42
C SER A 121 -7.90 22.21 -9.62
N ASP A 122 -7.51 23.46 -9.90
CA ASP A 122 -6.54 24.18 -9.05
C ASP A 122 -7.13 24.58 -7.69
N GLU A 123 -8.46 24.56 -7.56
CA GLU A 123 -9.18 24.79 -6.31
C GLU A 123 -9.25 23.55 -5.40
N ASP A 124 -8.87 22.36 -5.92
CA ASP A 124 -8.84 21.13 -5.14
C ASP A 124 -7.78 21.21 -4.02
N LEU A 125 -8.08 20.62 -2.87
CA LEU A 125 -7.15 20.59 -1.74
C LEU A 125 -5.82 19.97 -2.16
N SER A 126 -4.73 20.69 -1.91
CA SER A 126 -3.37 20.26 -2.27
C SER A 126 -2.41 20.47 -1.10
N PHE A 127 -1.53 19.48 -0.87
CA PHE A 127 -0.48 19.53 0.13
C PHE A 127 0.67 18.59 -0.24
N ASN A 128 1.81 18.73 0.46
CA ASN A 128 2.98 17.90 0.24
C ASN A 128 3.28 17.03 1.46
N ILE A 129 3.79 15.83 1.20
CA ILE A 129 4.29 14.89 2.20
C ILE A 129 5.63 14.31 1.73
N LYS A 130 6.43 13.78 2.65
CA LYS A 130 7.65 13.07 2.29
C LYS A 130 7.34 11.66 1.81
N GLY A 131 8.15 11.16 0.88
CA GLY A 131 8.04 9.79 0.39
C GLY A 131 8.21 8.76 1.50
N GLU A 132 9.16 8.96 2.41
CA GLU A 132 9.36 8.13 3.58
C GLU A 132 8.10 8.02 4.44
N ASP A 133 7.44 9.15 4.73
CA ASP A 133 6.22 9.20 5.54
C ASP A 133 5.07 8.44 4.88
N LEU A 134 4.89 8.62 3.57
CA LEU A 134 3.87 7.89 2.81
C LEU A 134 4.15 6.38 2.78
N ILE A 135 5.39 5.97 2.47
CA ILE A 135 5.82 4.57 2.44
C ILE A 135 5.57 3.91 3.81
N ASN A 136 6.00 4.58 4.89
CA ASN A 136 5.85 4.07 6.24
C ASN A 136 4.39 3.99 6.66
N SER A 137 3.58 5.03 6.39
CA SER A 137 2.16 5.04 6.76
C SER A 137 1.35 3.98 6.03
N VAL A 138 1.60 3.77 4.73
CA VAL A 138 0.95 2.70 3.96
C VAL A 138 1.38 1.32 4.45
N ARG A 139 2.66 1.11 4.76
CA ARG A 139 3.16 -0.14 5.34
C ARG A 139 2.57 -0.42 6.73
N ARG A 140 2.47 0.62 7.57
CA ARG A 140 1.96 0.56 8.94
C ARG A 140 0.45 0.32 9.01
N THR A 141 -0.31 0.64 7.96
CA THR A 141 -1.79 0.55 7.99
C THR A 141 -2.35 -0.45 6.98
N GLY A 142 -1.79 -0.56 5.79
CA GLY A 142 -2.37 -1.31 4.67
C GLY A 142 -2.69 -2.79 4.97
N PHE A 143 -1.94 -3.46 5.86
CA PHE A 143 -2.21 -4.85 6.25
C PHE A 143 -3.51 -5.02 7.05
N ALA A 144 -4.02 -3.93 7.67
CA ALA A 144 -5.23 -3.95 8.48
C ALA A 144 -6.51 -3.64 7.70
N THR A 145 -6.45 -3.43 6.38
CA THR A 145 -7.66 -3.28 5.55
C THR A 145 -8.39 -4.61 5.38
N SER A 146 -9.70 -4.55 5.21
CA SER A 146 -10.54 -5.72 4.94
C SER A 146 -10.38 -6.22 3.51
N THR A 147 -10.55 -7.52 3.30
CA THR A 147 -10.68 -8.14 1.97
C THR A 147 -12.15 -8.50 1.65
N ASP A 148 -13.07 -8.18 2.53
CA ASP A 148 -14.50 -8.45 2.37
C ASP A 148 -15.14 -7.44 1.41
N LEU A 149 -15.48 -7.88 0.20
CA LEU A 149 -16.08 -7.06 -0.85
C LEU A 149 -17.49 -6.54 -0.50
N THR A 150 -18.14 -7.10 0.51
CA THR A 150 -19.46 -6.61 0.97
C THR A 150 -19.34 -5.33 1.80
N ARG A 151 -18.13 -4.99 2.26
CA ARG A 151 -17.81 -3.80 3.05
C ARG A 151 -16.74 -2.94 2.38
N PRO A 152 -17.03 -2.36 1.19
CA PRO A 152 -16.02 -1.69 0.37
C PRO A 152 -15.32 -0.53 1.08
N HIS A 153 -15.99 0.16 2.02
CA HIS A 153 -15.38 1.24 2.82
C HIS A 153 -14.22 0.76 3.73
N LEU A 154 -14.11 -0.54 4.01
CA LEU A 154 -13.01 -1.13 4.78
C LEU A 154 -11.89 -1.70 3.90
N ASN A 155 -12.07 -1.71 2.57
CA ASN A 155 -11.05 -2.24 1.64
C ASN A 155 -10.01 -1.18 1.24
N GLY A 156 -10.22 0.06 1.66
CA GLY A 156 -9.30 1.18 1.49
C GLY A 156 -8.64 1.61 2.79
N ILE A 157 -7.63 2.45 2.66
CA ILE A 157 -7.05 3.20 3.77
C ILE A 157 -7.79 4.54 3.85
N PHE A 158 -8.31 4.86 5.00
CA PHE A 158 -8.95 6.14 5.26
C PHE A 158 -7.88 7.18 5.60
N LEU A 159 -7.88 8.27 4.86
CA LEU A 159 -7.04 9.43 5.06
C LEU A 159 -7.89 10.53 5.70
N GLU A 160 -7.50 10.97 6.88
CA GLU A 160 -8.13 12.08 7.58
C GLU A 160 -7.07 13.16 7.84
N MET A 161 -7.28 14.36 7.30
CA MET A 161 -6.44 15.51 7.61
C MET A 161 -7.21 16.48 8.49
N LYS A 162 -6.62 16.84 9.61
CA LYS A 162 -7.07 17.88 10.53
C LYS A 162 -5.92 18.85 10.75
N GLU A 163 -6.10 20.10 10.32
CA GLU A 163 -5.06 21.11 10.31
C GLU A 163 -3.83 20.65 9.47
N ASN A 164 -2.68 20.40 10.10
CA ASN A 164 -1.45 19.92 9.46
C ASN A 164 -1.13 18.45 9.77
N ASN A 165 -2.03 17.73 10.45
CA ASN A 165 -1.86 16.31 10.73
C ASN A 165 -2.65 15.46 9.74
N LEU A 166 -1.97 14.59 9.02
CA LEU A 166 -2.58 13.59 8.13
C LEU A 166 -2.53 12.22 8.78
N ARG A 167 -3.69 11.66 9.05
CA ARG A 167 -3.89 10.36 9.67
C ARG A 167 -4.27 9.32 8.63
N PHE A 168 -3.60 8.18 8.65
CA PHE A 168 -3.91 6.98 7.89
C PHE A 168 -4.58 5.99 8.82
N VAL A 169 -5.75 5.48 8.45
CA VAL A 169 -6.52 4.53 9.27
C VAL A 169 -6.94 3.34 8.42
N ALA A 170 -6.70 2.14 8.94
CA ALA A 170 -7.20 0.91 8.33
C ALA A 170 -7.82 -0.01 9.39
N ILE A 171 -8.96 -0.63 9.08
CA ILE A 171 -9.71 -1.52 9.96
C ILE A 171 -10.37 -2.64 9.16
N ASP A 172 -10.38 -3.86 9.70
CA ASP A 172 -11.07 -5.02 9.11
C ASP A 172 -12.20 -5.59 9.98
N GLY A 173 -12.42 -4.99 11.18
CA GLY A 173 -13.38 -5.44 12.18
C GLY A 173 -12.79 -6.33 13.26
N TYR A 174 -11.51 -6.72 13.16
CA TYR A 174 -10.75 -7.48 14.15
C TYR A 174 -9.53 -6.73 14.66
N ARG A 175 -9.05 -5.78 13.89
CA ARG A 175 -7.88 -4.94 14.17
C ARG A 175 -8.02 -3.58 13.53
N LEU A 176 -7.31 -2.61 14.09
CA LEU A 176 -7.23 -1.23 13.63
C LEU A 176 -5.77 -0.79 13.67
N ALA A 177 -5.30 -0.18 12.60
CA ALA A 177 -3.98 0.44 12.52
C ALA A 177 -4.12 1.92 12.18
N ILE A 178 -3.38 2.76 12.89
CA ILE A 178 -3.33 4.21 12.68
C ILE A 178 -1.88 4.65 12.56
N SER A 179 -1.60 5.50 11.59
CA SER A 179 -0.33 6.19 11.44
C SER A 179 -0.58 7.66 11.19
N ASP A 180 0.01 8.53 12.00
CA ASP A 180 -0.07 9.98 11.91
C ASP A 180 1.22 10.56 11.33
N ILE A 181 1.12 11.53 10.43
CA ILE A 181 2.25 12.28 9.88
C ILE A 181 1.92 13.76 9.85
N GLU A 182 2.94 14.60 9.91
CA GLU A 182 2.80 16.04 9.68
C GLU A 182 2.88 16.36 8.18
N THR A 183 2.12 17.35 7.74
CA THR A 183 2.10 17.86 6.36
C THR A 183 2.22 19.38 6.34
N ASP A 184 2.50 19.96 5.17
CA ASP A 184 2.40 21.39 4.95
C ASP A 184 0.97 21.85 4.63
N GLY A 185 0.02 20.90 4.55
CA GLY A 185 -1.39 21.15 4.27
C GLY A 185 -2.09 21.91 5.37
N LYS A 186 -3.13 22.65 4.99
CA LYS A 186 -4.03 23.34 5.92
C LYS A 186 -5.46 23.05 5.55
N GLY A 187 -6.24 22.61 6.54
CA GLY A 187 -7.67 22.37 6.36
C GLY A 187 -8.08 20.96 6.79
N ASN A 188 -9.29 20.60 6.43
CA ASN A 188 -9.86 19.30 6.78
C ASN A 188 -10.10 18.48 5.51
N MET A 189 -9.74 17.20 5.55
CA MET A 189 -9.95 16.28 4.45
C MET A 189 -10.35 14.91 5.01
N GLU A 190 -11.30 14.29 4.35
CA GLU A 190 -11.60 12.87 4.52
C GLU A 190 -11.62 12.20 3.15
N ALA A 191 -10.95 11.05 3.03
CA ALA A 191 -10.92 10.27 1.80
C ALA A 191 -10.67 8.79 2.10
N ILE A 192 -11.40 7.90 1.46
CA ILE A 192 -11.08 6.46 1.49
C ILE A 192 -10.40 6.13 0.16
N VAL A 193 -9.10 5.84 0.23
CA VAL A 193 -8.27 5.54 -0.93
C VAL A 193 -8.08 4.03 -1.05
N GLN A 194 -8.19 3.49 -2.24
CA GLN A 194 -7.97 2.07 -2.45
C GLN A 194 -6.56 1.68 -1.98
N LYS A 195 -6.48 0.66 -1.12
CA LYS A 195 -5.20 0.12 -0.63
C LYS A 195 -4.21 -0.16 -1.76
N LYS A 196 -4.68 -0.86 -2.83
CA LYS A 196 -3.85 -1.21 -3.98
C LYS A 196 -3.17 0.00 -4.61
N ALA A 197 -3.90 1.11 -4.79
CA ALA A 197 -3.34 2.32 -5.39
C ALA A 197 -2.20 2.90 -4.54
N LEU A 198 -2.40 3.02 -3.23
CA LEU A 198 -1.35 3.50 -2.32
C LEU A 198 -0.14 2.55 -2.31
N GLU A 199 -0.35 1.24 -2.20
CA GLU A 199 0.74 0.25 -2.23
C GLU A 199 1.51 0.25 -3.56
N GLU A 200 0.84 0.45 -4.70
CA GLU A 200 1.54 0.53 -5.98
C GLU A 200 2.29 1.86 -6.12
N PHE A 201 1.77 2.96 -5.60
CA PHE A 201 2.48 4.24 -5.63
C PHE A 201 3.73 4.23 -4.75
N THR A 202 3.68 3.61 -3.57
CA THR A 202 4.87 3.48 -2.70
C THR A 202 6.00 2.66 -3.32
N LYS A 203 5.72 1.82 -4.33
CA LYS A 203 6.76 1.09 -5.10
C LYS A 203 7.37 1.91 -6.24
N ILE A 204 6.79 3.07 -6.56
CA ILE A 204 7.27 3.97 -7.62
C ILE A 204 8.22 5.02 -7.06
N ILE A 205 7.94 5.52 -5.87
CA ILE A 205 8.71 6.57 -5.19
C ILE A 205 9.85 6.02 -4.35
N ASN A 206 10.76 6.90 -3.96
CA ASN A 206 11.81 6.63 -2.99
C ASN A 206 11.53 7.41 -1.69
N GLU A 207 12.22 7.06 -0.61
CA GLU A 207 12.11 7.73 0.70
C GLU A 207 12.38 9.24 0.63
N ASP A 208 13.38 9.65 -0.14
CA ASP A 208 13.76 11.07 -0.33
C ASP A 208 12.82 11.85 -1.27
N SER A 209 11.81 11.20 -1.84
CA SER A 209 10.89 11.85 -2.80
C SER A 209 9.98 12.84 -2.08
N ASP A 210 9.69 13.97 -2.73
CA ASP A 210 8.56 14.81 -2.36
C ASP A 210 7.31 14.32 -3.12
N VAL A 211 6.20 14.20 -2.40
CA VAL A 211 4.92 13.75 -2.95
C VAL A 211 3.90 14.84 -2.77
N GLN A 212 3.38 15.38 -3.88
CA GLN A 212 2.22 16.24 -3.87
C GLN A 212 0.95 15.38 -3.86
N VAL A 213 0.05 15.67 -2.94
CA VAL A 213 -1.27 15.07 -2.84
C VAL A 213 -2.31 16.10 -3.22
N LYS A 214 -3.21 15.77 -4.15
CA LYS A 214 -4.39 16.58 -4.47
C LYS A 214 -5.65 15.73 -4.36
N LYS A 215 -6.70 16.28 -3.73
CA LYS A 215 -7.98 15.58 -3.57
C LYS A 215 -9.09 16.40 -4.18
N SER A 216 -9.78 15.81 -5.16
CA SER A 216 -11.07 16.26 -5.66
C SER A 216 -12.23 15.53 -4.97
N GLU A 217 -13.45 15.76 -5.41
CA GLU A 217 -14.64 15.06 -4.89
C GLU A 217 -14.56 13.55 -5.09
N SER A 218 -14.09 13.08 -6.25
CA SER A 218 -14.13 11.67 -6.65
C SER A 218 -12.77 10.98 -6.81
N HIS A 219 -11.68 11.74 -6.82
CA HIS A 219 -10.32 11.22 -7.05
C HIS A 219 -9.30 11.82 -6.10
N ILE A 220 -8.24 11.06 -5.87
CA ILE A 220 -6.99 11.54 -5.30
C ILE A 220 -5.89 11.43 -6.35
N LEU A 221 -5.05 12.44 -6.43
CA LEU A 221 -3.82 12.45 -7.22
C LEU A 221 -2.64 12.40 -6.27
N LEU A 222 -1.72 11.50 -6.54
CA LEU A 222 -0.39 11.43 -5.96
C LEU A 222 0.62 11.73 -7.07
N GLU A 223 1.44 12.77 -6.89
CA GLU A 223 2.40 13.21 -7.89
C GLU A 223 3.80 13.27 -7.28
N SER A 224 4.77 12.66 -7.95
CA SER A 224 6.18 12.75 -7.59
C SER A 224 7.04 12.78 -8.84
N GLY A 225 7.81 13.85 -9.03
CA GLY A 225 8.58 14.09 -10.25
C GLY A 225 7.69 14.04 -11.49
N ASP A 226 8.08 13.23 -12.46
CA ASP A 226 7.36 13.08 -13.74
C ASP A 226 6.25 12.01 -13.71
N THR A 227 5.89 11.53 -12.53
CA THR A 227 4.88 10.47 -12.37
C THR A 227 3.67 10.97 -11.58
N LYS A 228 2.49 10.73 -12.12
CA LYS A 228 1.18 11.02 -11.54
C LYS A 228 0.38 9.74 -11.42
N MET A 229 -0.20 9.50 -10.26
CA MET A 229 -1.16 8.42 -10.06
C MET A 229 -2.49 9.01 -9.59
N PHE A 230 -3.53 8.77 -10.35
CA PHE A 230 -4.91 9.08 -9.99
C PHE A 230 -5.56 7.80 -9.45
N SER A 231 -6.22 7.89 -8.31
CA SER A 231 -7.05 6.81 -7.79
C SER A 231 -8.45 7.32 -7.51
N ARG A 232 -9.45 6.56 -7.95
CA ARG A 232 -10.83 6.83 -7.61
C ARG A 232 -11.04 6.61 -6.11
N LEU A 233 -11.76 7.51 -5.46
CA LEU A 233 -12.11 7.41 -4.05
C LEU A 233 -13.27 6.42 -3.85
N ILE A 234 -13.26 5.73 -2.73
CA ILE A 234 -14.39 4.89 -2.32
C ILE A 234 -15.46 5.83 -1.71
N ASP A 235 -16.54 6.04 -2.44
CA ASP A 235 -17.66 6.92 -2.03
C ASP A 235 -18.53 6.24 -0.97
N LYS A 236 -18.04 6.23 0.26
CA LYS A 236 -18.72 5.72 1.45
C LYS A 236 -18.26 6.46 2.68
N LYS A 237 -19.12 6.53 3.69
CA LYS A 237 -18.72 7.03 5.01
C LYS A 237 -17.87 5.98 5.73
N TYR A 238 -16.74 6.41 6.29
CA TYR A 238 -15.90 5.55 7.11
C TYR A 238 -16.51 5.35 8.52
N LEU A 239 -16.06 4.30 9.21
CA LEU A 239 -16.48 4.03 10.57
C LEU A 239 -15.94 5.10 11.55
N ASP A 240 -16.68 5.40 12.59
CA ASP A 240 -16.18 6.19 13.72
C ASP A 240 -15.20 5.34 14.54
N TYR A 241 -13.95 5.33 14.12
CA TYR A 241 -12.88 4.56 14.75
C TYR A 241 -12.43 5.18 16.09
N GLU A 242 -12.71 6.45 16.35
CA GLU A 242 -12.33 7.11 17.59
C GLU A 242 -13.03 6.48 18.81
N ILE A 243 -14.24 5.97 18.62
CA ILE A 243 -14.96 5.23 19.67
C ILE A 243 -14.20 3.96 20.06
N ILE A 244 -13.59 3.27 19.09
CA ILE A 244 -12.83 2.03 19.30
C ILE A 244 -11.51 2.33 20.04
N LEU A 245 -10.98 3.53 19.90
CA LEU A 245 -9.77 3.96 20.60
C LEU A 245 -10.03 4.31 22.07
N LYS A 246 -11.27 4.59 22.47
CA LYS A 246 -11.61 4.90 23.86
C LYS A 246 -11.69 3.58 24.63
N MET A 247 -10.64 3.25 25.35
CA MET A 247 -10.62 2.09 26.27
C MET A 247 -9.91 2.47 27.56
N ASP A 248 -10.38 1.91 28.67
CA ASP A 248 -9.66 1.97 29.93
C ASP A 248 -8.38 1.14 29.84
N VAL A 249 -7.35 1.56 30.57
CA VAL A 249 -6.06 0.86 30.62
C VAL A 249 -5.78 0.54 32.08
N THR A 250 -5.70 -0.74 32.42
CA THR A 250 -5.34 -1.21 33.76
C THR A 250 -3.93 -1.79 33.82
N SER A 251 -3.42 -2.27 32.67
CA SER A 251 -2.10 -2.88 32.58
C SER A 251 -1.30 -2.30 31.42
N GLU A 252 -0.02 -2.02 31.67
CA GLU A 252 0.96 -1.58 30.69
C GLU A 252 2.15 -2.56 30.68
N ILE A 253 2.46 -3.12 29.53
CA ILE A 253 3.51 -4.12 29.36
C ILE A 253 4.54 -3.59 28.37
N VAL A 254 5.81 -3.54 28.78
CA VAL A 254 6.95 -3.20 27.91
C VAL A 254 7.71 -4.47 27.60
N VAL A 255 7.90 -4.76 26.32
CA VAL A 255 8.56 -5.98 25.88
C VAL A 255 9.43 -5.72 24.63
N ASN A 256 10.54 -6.47 24.51
CA ASN A 256 11.35 -6.44 23.29
C ASN A 256 10.54 -7.01 22.11
N LYS A 257 10.35 -6.19 21.09
CA LYS A 257 9.50 -6.47 19.91
C LYS A 257 9.92 -7.71 19.16
N ILE A 258 11.23 -7.86 18.88
CA ILE A 258 11.75 -8.99 18.10
C ILE A 258 11.58 -10.32 18.85
N LYS A 259 11.85 -10.33 20.17
CA LYS A 259 11.67 -11.53 20.99
C LYS A 259 10.20 -11.94 21.04
N PHE A 260 9.30 -10.97 21.23
CA PHE A 260 7.86 -11.21 21.26
C PHE A 260 7.33 -11.73 19.92
N GLN A 261 7.69 -11.08 18.82
CA GLN A 261 7.30 -11.48 17.47
C GLN A 261 7.78 -12.91 17.16
N ASN A 262 9.06 -13.20 17.39
CA ASN A 262 9.64 -14.51 17.10
C ASN A 262 9.00 -15.64 17.95
N ALA A 263 8.66 -15.36 19.21
CA ALA A 263 7.98 -16.33 20.08
C ALA A 263 6.55 -16.64 19.58
N ILE A 264 5.80 -15.61 19.16
CA ILE A 264 4.49 -15.81 18.53
C ILE A 264 4.61 -16.58 17.21
N GLU A 265 5.59 -16.25 16.37
CA GLU A 265 5.83 -16.94 15.10
C GLU A 265 6.16 -18.43 15.34
N ARG A 266 7.03 -18.77 16.32
CA ARG A 266 7.30 -20.16 16.66
C ARG A 266 6.07 -20.89 17.21
N ALA A 267 5.34 -20.27 18.13
CA ALA A 267 4.10 -20.83 18.68
C ALA A 267 3.05 -21.09 17.58
N SER A 268 3.04 -20.26 16.52
CA SER A 268 2.11 -20.40 15.41
C SER A 268 2.45 -21.53 14.42
N LEU A 269 3.66 -22.12 14.46
CA LEU A 269 4.04 -23.19 13.54
C LEU A 269 3.15 -24.44 13.65
N LEU A 270 2.63 -24.71 14.84
CA LEU A 270 1.74 -25.82 15.09
C LEU A 270 0.27 -25.56 14.73
N LEU A 271 -0.05 -24.32 14.27
CA LEU A 271 -1.43 -23.88 14.02
C LEU A 271 -1.80 -23.85 12.52
N ARG A 272 -0.88 -24.25 11.63
CA ARG A 272 -1.02 -24.04 10.16
C ARG A 272 -2.23 -24.71 9.52
N ASP A 273 -2.73 -25.79 10.11
CA ASP A 273 -3.87 -26.56 9.58
C ASP A 273 -5.20 -26.26 10.31
N GLY A 274 -5.18 -25.35 11.29
CA GLY A 274 -6.36 -25.01 12.11
C GLY A 274 -7.21 -23.88 11.50
N LYS A 275 -8.53 -23.93 11.71
CA LYS A 275 -9.46 -22.86 11.31
C LYS A 275 -9.19 -21.52 12.00
N VAL A 276 -8.55 -21.52 13.18
CA VAL A 276 -8.19 -20.33 13.96
C VAL A 276 -6.76 -20.49 14.48
N ASN A 277 -5.86 -19.61 14.03
CA ASN A 277 -4.47 -19.56 14.49
C ASN A 277 -4.39 -18.91 15.89
N LEU A 278 -4.83 -19.62 16.93
CA LEU A 278 -4.98 -19.10 18.27
C LEU A 278 -3.70 -19.25 19.10
N VAL A 279 -3.17 -18.12 19.57
CA VAL A 279 -2.13 -18.09 20.62
C VAL A 279 -2.71 -17.49 21.89
N LYS A 280 -2.33 -18.07 23.05
CA LYS A 280 -2.68 -17.57 24.38
C LYS A 280 -1.47 -16.88 24.99
N LEU A 281 -1.71 -15.72 25.59
CA LEU A 281 -0.72 -14.94 26.32
C LEU A 281 -1.12 -14.96 27.80
N ALA A 282 -0.28 -15.51 28.66
CA ALA A 282 -0.41 -15.36 30.12
C ALA A 282 0.69 -14.41 30.59
N ILE A 283 0.29 -13.22 31.03
CA ILE A 283 1.20 -12.14 31.41
C ILE A 283 1.15 -11.97 32.90
N LYS A 284 2.26 -12.22 33.59
CA LYS A 284 2.37 -12.15 35.03
C LYS A 284 3.86 -12.13 35.47
N ASP A 285 4.15 -11.47 36.57
CA ASP A 285 5.47 -11.51 37.24
C ASP A 285 6.63 -11.18 36.29
N ASP A 286 6.48 -10.10 35.49
CA ASP A 286 7.44 -9.65 34.47
C ASP A 286 7.77 -10.71 33.40
N ASN A 287 6.86 -11.62 33.17
CA ASN A 287 6.97 -12.66 32.13
C ASN A 287 5.72 -12.72 31.26
N ILE A 288 5.89 -12.99 29.97
CA ILE A 288 4.82 -13.37 29.04
C ILE A 288 5.04 -14.82 28.65
N ASN A 289 4.13 -15.69 29.09
CA ASN A 289 4.04 -17.04 28.59
C ASN A 289 3.15 -17.06 27.35
N ILE A 290 3.68 -17.53 26.21
CA ILE A 290 2.99 -17.63 24.92
C ILE A 290 2.78 -19.11 24.64
N SER A 291 1.53 -19.53 24.54
CA SER A 291 1.22 -20.94 24.28
C SER A 291 0.25 -21.13 23.13
N SER A 292 0.40 -22.25 22.46
CA SER A 292 -0.54 -22.73 21.45
C SER A 292 -0.82 -24.21 21.62
N ASN A 293 -2.00 -24.65 21.20
CA ASN A 293 -2.43 -26.05 21.26
C ASN A 293 -3.21 -26.40 19.98
N SER A 294 -2.85 -27.51 19.36
CA SER A 294 -3.50 -28.07 18.19
C SER A 294 -3.48 -29.62 18.24
N GLU A 295 -4.13 -30.26 17.29
CA GLU A 295 -4.14 -31.72 17.18
C GLU A 295 -2.74 -32.31 16.96
N ILE A 296 -1.81 -31.55 16.37
CA ILE A 296 -0.44 -32.01 16.08
C ILE A 296 0.56 -31.77 17.21
N GLY A 297 0.19 -30.94 18.21
CA GLY A 297 1.09 -30.69 19.34
C GLY A 297 0.81 -29.39 20.08
N THR A 298 1.65 -29.13 21.08
CA THR A 298 1.60 -27.95 21.93
C THR A 298 2.91 -27.19 21.87
N SER A 299 2.85 -25.85 21.96
CA SER A 299 4.01 -24.96 22.10
C SER A 299 3.89 -24.15 23.36
N ASN A 300 5.01 -23.88 24.00
CA ASN A 300 5.11 -23.03 25.18
C ASN A 300 6.42 -22.24 25.13
N GLU A 301 6.33 -20.92 25.18
CA GLU A 301 7.42 -19.97 25.07
C GLU A 301 7.34 -18.96 26.21
N ASP A 302 8.45 -18.65 26.85
CA ASP A 302 8.52 -17.64 27.90
C ASP A 302 9.46 -16.51 27.48
N ILE A 303 8.98 -15.28 27.64
CA ILE A 303 9.76 -14.08 27.36
C ILE A 303 9.66 -13.07 28.52
N ALA A 304 10.77 -12.44 28.86
CA ALA A 304 10.79 -11.39 29.86
C ALA A 304 10.12 -10.12 29.34
N CYS A 305 9.37 -9.47 30.19
CA CYS A 305 8.76 -8.16 29.98
C CYS A 305 8.88 -7.30 31.25
N LYS A 306 8.34 -6.08 31.22
CA LYS A 306 8.07 -5.27 32.40
C LYS A 306 6.57 -4.98 32.43
N ILE A 307 5.88 -5.35 33.51
CA ILE A 307 4.46 -5.11 33.67
C ILE A 307 4.19 -4.09 34.76
N LYS A 308 3.30 -3.12 34.47
CA LYS A 308 2.66 -2.26 35.46
C LYS A 308 1.17 -2.55 35.45
N GLY A 309 0.59 -2.86 36.61
CA GLY A 309 -0.79 -3.24 36.77
C GLY A 309 -0.99 -4.74 36.93
N PRO A 310 -2.24 -5.23 36.94
CA PRO A 310 -2.56 -6.64 37.13
C PRO A 310 -2.12 -7.49 35.94
N GLY A 311 -1.73 -8.74 36.22
CA GLY A 311 -1.51 -9.74 35.16
C GLY A 311 -2.81 -10.10 34.44
N LEU A 312 -2.71 -10.66 33.24
CA LEU A 312 -3.87 -11.05 32.44
C LEU A 312 -3.61 -12.30 31.59
N ASN A 313 -4.68 -13.03 31.30
CA ASN A 313 -4.70 -14.12 30.34
C ASN A 313 -5.58 -13.70 29.17
N ILE A 314 -5.04 -13.68 27.96
CA ILE A 314 -5.73 -13.19 26.78
C ILE A 314 -5.32 -14.03 25.56
N ALA A 315 -6.20 -14.16 24.57
CA ALA A 315 -5.90 -14.97 23.39
C ALA A 315 -6.14 -14.17 22.10
N PHE A 316 -5.31 -14.42 21.10
CA PHE A 316 -5.37 -13.72 19.84
C PHE A 316 -5.20 -14.66 18.64
N ASN A 317 -5.62 -14.19 17.48
CA ASN A 317 -5.15 -14.75 16.23
C ASN A 317 -3.68 -14.35 16.04
N ALA A 318 -2.78 -15.34 16.00
CA ALA A 318 -1.34 -15.14 15.86
C ALA A 318 -0.96 -14.32 14.63
N ARG A 319 -1.70 -14.51 13.52
CA ARG A 319 -1.47 -13.75 12.28
C ARG A 319 -1.70 -12.25 12.49
N TYR A 320 -2.76 -11.87 13.19
CA TYR A 320 -3.03 -10.46 13.44
C TYR A 320 -1.94 -9.83 14.30
N LEU A 321 -1.48 -10.51 15.35
CA LEU A 321 -0.36 -10.01 16.15
C LEU A 321 0.92 -9.85 15.32
N THR A 322 1.30 -10.87 14.55
CA THR A 322 2.55 -10.83 13.76
C THR A 322 2.53 -9.80 12.66
N GLU A 323 1.41 -9.60 11.95
CA GLU A 323 1.30 -8.57 10.92
C GLU A 323 1.45 -7.15 11.51
N GLY A 324 0.82 -6.87 12.66
CA GLY A 324 0.99 -5.59 13.35
C GLY A 324 2.40 -5.36 13.89
N LEU A 325 3.02 -6.40 14.45
CA LEU A 325 4.40 -6.31 14.96
C LEU A 325 5.44 -6.09 13.85
N ARG A 326 5.22 -6.67 12.66
CA ARG A 326 6.10 -6.43 11.49
C ARG A 326 6.07 -4.99 11.00
N ALA A 327 4.99 -4.28 11.26
CA ALA A 327 4.84 -2.88 10.88
C ALA A 327 5.59 -1.89 11.81
N ILE A 328 6.09 -2.38 12.96
CA ILE A 328 6.81 -1.60 13.97
C ILE A 328 8.31 -1.78 13.81
N ASP A 329 9.07 -0.69 13.75
CA ASP A 329 10.54 -0.69 13.62
C ASP A 329 11.29 -0.48 14.95
N SER A 330 10.56 -0.18 16.05
CA SER A 330 11.12 0.04 17.38
C SER A 330 11.68 -1.25 18.00
N GLU A 331 12.72 -1.14 18.84
CA GLU A 331 13.30 -2.27 19.60
C GLU A 331 12.34 -2.76 20.70
N GLU A 332 11.67 -1.83 21.39
CA GLU A 332 10.70 -2.13 22.45
C GLU A 332 9.31 -1.62 22.04
N ILE A 333 8.30 -2.34 22.47
CA ILE A 333 6.89 -1.97 22.30
C ILE A 333 6.21 -1.85 23.66
N VAL A 334 5.17 -1.02 23.69
CA VAL A 334 4.27 -0.88 24.82
C VAL A 334 2.93 -1.48 24.46
N ILE A 335 2.47 -2.46 25.23
CA ILE A 335 1.15 -3.07 25.11
C ILE A 335 0.28 -2.53 26.24
N LYS A 336 -0.84 -1.88 25.91
CA LYS A 336 -1.84 -1.38 26.86
C LYS A 336 -3.06 -2.29 26.80
N ALA A 337 -3.49 -2.79 27.95
CA ALA A 337 -4.60 -3.74 28.11
C ALA A 337 -5.52 -3.35 29.27
N ASN A 338 -6.76 -3.81 29.23
CA ASN A 338 -7.71 -3.68 30.34
C ASN A 338 -8.10 -5.05 30.91
N GLY A 339 -8.56 -5.96 30.08
CA GLY A 339 -9.01 -7.27 30.52
C GLY A 339 -8.86 -8.33 29.43
N SER A 340 -9.23 -9.56 29.75
CA SER A 340 -9.10 -10.72 28.85
C SER A 340 -10.04 -10.70 27.64
N LEU A 341 -11.06 -9.86 27.66
CA LEU A 341 -12.08 -9.73 26.61
C LEU A 341 -12.02 -8.39 25.88
N ASP A 342 -11.17 -7.49 26.36
CA ASP A 342 -10.99 -6.15 25.79
C ASP A 342 -9.87 -6.14 24.75
N PRO A 343 -9.90 -5.23 23.76
CA PRO A 343 -8.80 -5.09 22.81
C PRO A 343 -7.51 -4.70 23.53
N ILE A 344 -6.38 -5.02 22.93
CA ILE A 344 -5.09 -4.44 23.32
C ILE A 344 -4.66 -3.38 22.32
N LYS A 345 -3.93 -2.36 22.79
CA LYS A 345 -3.22 -1.40 21.95
C LYS A 345 -1.74 -1.65 22.04
N ILE A 346 -1.08 -1.62 20.91
CA ILE A 346 0.37 -1.80 20.78
C ILE A 346 0.95 -0.53 20.15
N TYR A 347 1.97 0.01 20.80
CA TYR A 347 2.70 1.20 20.37
C TYR A 347 4.19 0.89 20.26
N PRO A 348 4.93 1.48 19.31
CA PRO A 348 6.37 1.64 19.49
C PRO A 348 6.64 2.41 20.78
N LYS A 349 7.69 2.07 21.54
CA LYS A 349 7.90 2.68 22.87
C LYS A 349 8.14 4.19 22.82
N ASP A 350 8.83 4.65 21.78
CA ASP A 350 9.27 6.04 21.66
C ASP A 350 8.64 6.78 20.46
N ASP A 351 7.53 6.24 19.90
CA ASP A 351 6.82 6.82 18.76
C ASP A 351 5.31 6.75 19.00
N GLU A 352 4.70 7.89 19.26
CA GLU A 352 3.26 8.02 19.46
C GLU A 352 2.46 8.18 18.14
N SER A 353 3.16 8.33 17.02
CA SER A 353 2.53 8.50 15.69
C SER A 353 1.89 7.22 15.15
N TYR A 354 2.15 6.06 15.78
CA TYR A 354 1.61 4.77 15.37
C TYR A 354 0.85 4.07 16.49
N VAL A 355 -0.34 3.60 16.17
CA VAL A 355 -1.18 2.80 17.07
C VAL A 355 -1.70 1.58 16.35
N TYR A 356 -1.47 0.42 16.93
CA TYR A 356 -2.08 -0.83 16.49
C TYR A 356 -3.00 -1.40 17.55
N LEU A 357 -4.27 -1.63 17.22
CA LEU A 357 -5.26 -2.24 18.09
C LEU A 357 -5.71 -3.58 17.55
N VAL A 358 -5.78 -4.59 18.38
CA VAL A 358 -6.25 -5.94 18.01
C VAL A 358 -7.23 -6.49 19.03
N LEU A 359 -8.33 -7.07 18.51
CA LEU A 359 -9.36 -7.71 19.33
C LEU A 359 -8.91 -9.12 19.76
N PRO A 360 -9.20 -9.51 21.02
CA PRO A 360 -8.96 -10.87 21.47
C PRO A 360 -9.97 -11.84 20.87
N VAL A 361 -9.57 -13.10 20.83
CA VAL A 361 -10.46 -14.22 20.51
C VAL A 361 -11.05 -14.77 21.81
N ARG A 362 -12.37 -14.84 21.89
CA ARG A 362 -13.04 -15.47 23.04
C ARG A 362 -12.76 -16.98 23.02
N VAL A 363 -12.06 -17.46 24.03
CA VAL A 363 -11.86 -18.90 24.25
C VAL A 363 -12.99 -19.35 25.15
N GLY A 364 -13.87 -20.25 24.66
CA GLY A 364 -14.84 -20.93 25.51
C GLY A 364 -14.11 -21.72 26.59
N ASN A 365 -14.62 -21.67 27.80
CA ASN A 365 -14.12 -22.49 28.93
C ASN A 365 -14.32 -23.96 28.65
#